data_37b1b8003a95d86d422e5ae24f4d7587
#
_entry.id   37b1b8003a95d86d422e5ae24f4d7587
#
_cell.length_a   1.000
_cell.length_b   1.000
_cell.length_c   1.000
_cell.angle_alpha   90.00
_cell.angle_beta   90.00
_cell.angle_gamma   90.00
#
_symmetry.space_group_name_H-M   'P 1'
#
loop_
_entity.id
_entity.type
_entity.pdbx_description
1 polymer ?
#
loop_
_entity_poly.entity_id
_entity_poly.type
_entity_poly.pdbx_seq_one_letter_code
_entity_poly.pdbx_strand_id
1 'polypeptide(L)'
;LEFEVALDSGAVVHVCAPADCPGYNVMESPGSRQGQAVLMGDGGTIPNLGESRLNLTETSASGNMQAVFHIAAVTRPLMSVGKICDNGHSITFNAIMAVVHGKDGSELCRFQRSASGLYVAKLKLRSPAGFPGQE
;
A
#
# COMPACT_ATOMS: atom_id res chain seq x y z
N LEU A 1 9.65 -11.84 1.18
CA LEU A 1 8.27 -12.08 1.55
C LEU A 1 7.33 -11.39 0.57
N GLU A 2 6.33 -12.10 0.10
CA GLU A 2 5.37 -11.55 -0.84
C GLU A 2 4.38 -10.63 -0.14
N PHE A 3 4.05 -9.52 -0.79
CA PHE A 3 3.11 -8.53 -0.29
C PHE A 3 2.12 -8.25 -1.42
N GLU A 4 0.95 -8.88 -1.36
CA GLU A 4 -0.06 -8.73 -2.39
C GLU A 4 -1.02 -7.60 -2.00
N VAL A 5 -1.06 -6.56 -2.81
CA VAL A 5 -1.81 -5.35 -2.49
C VAL A 5 -2.77 -5.03 -3.62
N ALA A 6 -3.99 -4.59 -3.27
CA ALA A 6 -4.99 -4.16 -4.23
C ALA A 6 -5.10 -2.63 -4.26
N LEU A 7 -5.34 -2.07 -5.44
CA LEU A 7 -5.71 -0.67 -5.57
C LEU A 7 -7.17 -0.49 -5.13
N ASP A 8 -7.43 0.56 -4.35
CA ASP A 8 -8.77 0.85 -3.85
C ASP A 8 -9.02 2.34 -3.88
N SER A 9 -9.94 2.76 -4.75
CA SER A 9 -10.33 4.17 -4.85
C SER A 9 -11.17 4.61 -3.65
N GLY A 10 -11.76 3.66 -2.93
CA GLY A 10 -12.53 3.95 -1.72
C GLY A 10 -11.69 4.01 -0.44
N ALA A 11 -10.41 3.65 -0.50
CA ALA A 11 -9.52 3.74 0.65
C ALA A 11 -8.94 5.14 0.74
N VAL A 12 -9.02 5.76 1.92
CA VAL A 12 -8.49 7.12 2.16
C VAL A 12 -7.00 7.09 2.47
N VAL A 13 -6.50 5.95 2.94
CA VAL A 13 -5.09 5.74 3.28
C VAL A 13 -4.66 4.37 2.81
N HIS A 14 -3.36 4.17 2.65
CA HIS A 14 -2.83 2.82 2.49
C HIS A 14 -3.02 2.08 3.81
N VAL A 15 -3.44 0.82 3.76
CA VAL A 15 -3.72 0.05 4.97
C VAL A 15 -3.35 -1.41 4.77
N CYS A 16 -2.80 -2.02 5.82
CA CYS A 16 -2.57 -3.46 5.88
C CYS A 16 -2.69 -3.95 7.31
N ALA A 17 -2.77 -5.27 7.48
CA ALA A 17 -2.84 -5.86 8.80
C ALA A 17 -1.43 -6.06 9.38
N PRO A 18 -1.30 -6.20 10.71
CA PRO A 18 -0.01 -6.47 11.33
C PRO A 18 0.69 -7.70 10.74
N ALA A 19 -0.07 -8.75 10.45
CA ALA A 19 0.48 -9.98 9.88
C ALA A 19 1.01 -9.82 8.45
N ASP A 20 0.61 -8.75 7.74
CA ASP A 20 1.08 -8.48 6.38
C ASP A 20 2.48 -7.89 6.35
N CYS A 21 2.96 -7.34 7.47
CA CYS A 21 4.27 -6.72 7.55
C CYS A 21 5.05 -7.22 8.77
N PRO A 22 5.34 -8.53 8.82
CA PRO A 22 6.09 -9.09 9.93
C PRO A 22 7.49 -8.47 10.04
N GLY A 23 7.94 -8.24 11.26
CA GLY A 23 9.23 -7.62 11.53
C GLY A 23 9.20 -6.10 11.52
N TYR A 24 8.11 -5.48 11.11
CA TYR A 24 7.97 -4.03 11.15
C TYR A 24 7.32 -3.61 12.46
N ASN A 25 7.86 -2.55 13.06
CA ASN A 25 7.26 -1.94 14.23
C ASN A 25 6.08 -1.07 13.82
N VAL A 26 5.00 -1.19 14.59
CA VAL A 26 3.84 -0.32 14.42
C VAL A 26 4.09 0.92 15.30
N MET A 27 4.18 2.08 14.64
CA MET A 27 4.42 3.35 15.32
C MET A 27 3.10 4.06 15.57
N GLU A 28 2.99 4.79 16.68
CA GLU A 28 1.83 5.64 16.87
C GLU A 28 1.72 6.66 15.75
N SER A 29 0.51 6.85 15.26
CA SER A 29 0.19 7.90 14.29
C SER A 29 -0.71 8.92 14.96
N PRO A 30 -0.85 10.13 14.40
CA PRO A 30 -1.85 11.07 14.92
C PRO A 30 -3.25 10.46 14.96
N GLY A 31 -3.62 9.68 13.94
CA GLY A 31 -4.91 9.02 13.91
C GLY A 31 -5.08 7.99 15.01
N SER A 32 -4.09 7.10 15.22
CA SER A 32 -4.17 6.09 16.27
C SER A 32 -4.16 6.72 17.66
N ARG A 33 -3.37 7.77 17.83
CA ARG A 33 -3.26 8.50 19.11
C ARG A 33 -4.58 9.18 19.49
N GLN A 34 -5.33 9.62 18.48
CA GLN A 34 -6.62 10.27 18.68
C GLN A 34 -7.79 9.29 18.70
N GLY A 35 -7.51 8.00 18.57
CA GLY A 35 -8.54 6.97 18.52
C GLY A 35 -9.35 6.96 17.23
N GLN A 36 -8.83 7.55 16.15
CA GLN A 36 -9.53 7.56 14.87
C GLN A 36 -9.57 6.16 14.28
N ALA A 37 -10.63 5.88 13.51
CA ALA A 37 -10.82 4.62 12.84
C ALA A 37 -10.46 4.72 11.36
N VAL A 38 -10.14 3.59 10.75
CA VAL A 38 -9.96 3.48 9.31
C VAL A 38 -11.32 3.23 8.68
N LEU A 39 -11.70 4.07 7.71
CA LEU A 39 -12.96 3.94 6.98
C LEU A 39 -12.80 2.88 5.90
N MET A 40 -13.71 1.91 5.90
CA MET A 40 -13.73 0.84 4.91
C MET A 40 -14.70 1.16 3.78
N GLY A 41 -14.50 0.51 2.63
CA GLY A 41 -15.30 0.74 1.45
C GLY A 41 -16.79 0.42 1.60
N ASP A 42 -17.16 -0.41 2.57
CA ASP A 42 -18.57 -0.73 2.87
C ASP A 42 -19.22 0.28 3.82
N GLY A 43 -18.50 1.33 4.20
CA GLY A 43 -18.97 2.32 5.15
C GLY A 43 -18.67 1.98 6.61
N GLY A 44 -18.17 0.78 6.89
CA GLY A 44 -17.75 0.40 8.23
C GLY A 44 -16.42 1.00 8.60
N THR A 45 -16.09 0.92 9.90
CA THR A 45 -14.81 1.40 10.41
C THR A 45 -14.14 0.34 11.25
N ILE A 46 -12.81 0.37 11.28
CA ILE A 46 -12.00 -0.49 12.16
C ILE A 46 -10.95 0.38 12.84
N PRO A 47 -10.50 -0.03 14.05
CA PRO A 47 -9.50 0.76 14.77
C PRO A 47 -8.20 0.93 13.99
N ASN A 48 -7.66 2.15 14.02
CA ASN A 48 -6.33 2.42 13.50
C ASN A 48 -5.32 2.14 14.60
N LEU A 49 -4.46 1.14 14.39
CA LEU A 49 -3.49 0.68 15.38
C LEU A 49 -2.18 1.48 15.32
N GLY A 50 -1.99 2.27 14.27
CA GLY A 50 -0.77 3.04 14.07
C GLY A 50 -0.34 2.99 12.61
N GLU A 51 0.94 3.20 12.36
CA GLU A 51 1.46 3.18 11.01
C GLU A 51 2.84 2.53 10.96
N SER A 52 3.21 2.05 9.79
CA SER A 52 4.55 1.53 9.51
C SER A 52 4.98 1.99 8.11
N ARG A 53 6.25 2.35 7.99
CA ARG A 53 6.83 2.69 6.69
C ARG A 53 7.39 1.42 6.08
N LEU A 54 6.72 0.93 5.04
CA LEU A 54 7.09 -0.32 4.40
C LEU A 54 8.07 -0.09 3.26
N ASN A 55 9.03 -0.99 3.13
CA ASN A 55 9.97 -1.04 2.03
C ASN A 55 9.50 -2.12 1.05
N LEU A 56 9.11 -1.72 -0.13
CA LEU A 56 8.52 -2.61 -1.12
C LEU A 56 9.31 -2.56 -2.41
N THR A 57 9.39 -3.71 -3.10
CA THR A 57 10.05 -3.80 -4.39
C THR A 57 9.12 -4.53 -5.35
N GLU A 58 8.94 -3.96 -6.55
CA GLU A 58 8.21 -4.66 -7.60
C GLU A 58 9.08 -5.79 -8.16
N THR A 59 8.48 -6.96 -8.38
CA THR A 59 9.23 -8.13 -8.82
C THR A 59 9.82 -7.98 -10.23
N SER A 60 9.19 -7.15 -11.07
CA SER A 60 9.63 -6.95 -12.45
C SER A 60 10.48 -5.70 -12.64
N ALA A 61 10.67 -4.89 -11.59
CA ALA A 61 11.42 -3.65 -11.66
C ALA A 61 12.53 -3.65 -10.61
N SER A 62 13.55 -2.84 -10.84
CA SER A 62 14.68 -2.73 -9.93
C SER A 62 14.47 -1.67 -8.83
N GLY A 63 13.40 -0.90 -8.90
CA GLY A 63 13.16 0.20 -7.98
C GLY A 63 12.61 -0.23 -6.63
N ASN A 64 13.08 0.41 -5.57
CA ASN A 64 12.52 0.26 -4.24
C ASN A 64 11.51 1.37 -3.99
N MET A 65 10.44 1.03 -3.29
CA MET A 65 9.41 1.98 -2.87
C MET A 65 9.34 2.01 -1.36
N GLN A 66 9.06 3.18 -0.83
CA GLN A 66 8.65 3.32 0.56
C GLN A 66 7.26 3.91 0.58
N ALA A 67 6.41 3.36 1.43
CA ALA A 67 5.06 3.86 1.61
C ALA A 67 4.64 3.70 3.06
N VAL A 68 3.93 4.71 3.58
CA VAL A 68 3.38 4.64 4.93
C VAL A 68 2.04 3.93 4.84
N PHE A 69 1.94 2.78 5.51
CA PHE A 69 0.71 2.03 5.63
C PHE A 69 0.16 2.21 7.04
N HIS A 70 -1.11 2.53 7.13
CA HIS A 70 -1.83 2.45 8.39
C HIS A 70 -2.09 1.00 8.72
N ILE A 71 -2.03 0.67 9.99
CA ILE A 71 -2.16 -0.71 10.45
C ILE A 71 -3.53 -0.89 11.06
N ALA A 72 -4.27 -1.84 10.54
CA ALA A 72 -5.64 -2.13 10.98
C ALA A 72 -5.99 -3.57 10.59
N ALA A 73 -7.03 -4.13 11.20
CA ALA A 73 -7.41 -5.53 10.98
C ALA A 73 -8.17 -5.69 9.64
N VAL A 74 -7.51 -5.39 8.54
CA VAL A 74 -8.05 -5.59 7.19
C VAL A 74 -7.76 -7.00 6.70
N THR A 75 -8.54 -7.46 5.72
CA THR A 75 -8.38 -8.81 5.16
C THR A 75 -7.30 -8.91 4.09
N ARG A 76 -6.90 -7.77 3.52
CA ARG A 76 -5.81 -7.69 2.55
C ARG A 76 -5.21 -6.31 2.55
N PRO A 77 -3.94 -6.18 2.16
CA PRO A 77 -3.34 -4.86 1.96
C PRO A 77 -4.05 -4.09 0.86
N LEU A 78 -4.27 -2.79 1.09
CA LEU A 78 -4.90 -1.88 0.14
C LEU A 78 -4.02 -0.66 -0.06
N MET A 79 -3.87 -0.24 -1.32
CA MET A 79 -3.25 1.04 -1.65
C MET A 79 -4.33 2.02 -2.05
N SER A 80 -4.30 3.19 -1.44
CA SER A 80 -5.23 4.27 -1.73
C SER A 80 -4.89 4.94 -3.05
N VAL A 81 -5.80 4.89 -3.99
CA VAL A 81 -5.67 5.63 -5.26
C VAL A 81 -5.51 7.12 -4.97
N GLY A 82 -6.31 7.65 -4.04
CA GLY A 82 -6.25 9.08 -3.70
C GLY A 82 -4.88 9.50 -3.17
N LYS A 83 -4.29 8.70 -2.27
CA LYS A 83 -2.96 9.00 -1.73
C LYS A 83 -1.88 8.96 -2.80
N ILE A 84 -1.95 8.00 -3.71
CA ILE A 84 -1.02 7.92 -4.84
C ILE A 84 -1.10 9.19 -5.67
N CYS A 85 -2.32 9.64 -5.98
CA CYS A 85 -2.53 10.86 -6.76
C CYS A 85 -2.11 12.12 -5.99
N ASP A 86 -2.37 12.16 -4.68
CA ASP A 86 -1.97 13.30 -3.83
C ASP A 86 -0.45 13.48 -3.82
N ASN A 87 0.31 12.40 -4.01
CA ASN A 87 1.76 12.45 -4.09
C ASN A 87 2.27 12.85 -5.48
N GLY A 88 1.38 13.25 -6.38
CA GLY A 88 1.76 13.74 -7.70
C GLY A 88 1.89 12.67 -8.77
N HIS A 89 1.51 11.43 -8.45
CA HIS A 89 1.49 10.34 -9.43
C HIS A 89 0.16 10.28 -10.15
N SER A 90 0.12 9.58 -11.26
CA SER A 90 -1.13 9.31 -11.98
C SER A 90 -1.32 7.81 -12.15
N ILE A 91 -2.56 7.38 -12.34
CA ILE A 91 -2.88 5.98 -12.54
C ILE A 91 -3.73 5.85 -13.79
N THR A 92 -3.31 4.98 -14.69
CA THR A 92 -4.07 4.65 -15.90
C THR A 92 -4.66 3.27 -15.75
N PHE A 93 -5.96 3.15 -15.91
CA PHE A 93 -6.68 1.88 -15.81
C PHE A 93 -7.15 1.44 -17.19
N ASN A 94 -7.09 0.14 -17.44
CA ASN A 94 -7.81 -0.48 -18.56
C ASN A 94 -8.40 -1.82 -18.08
N ALA A 95 -9.00 -2.57 -18.99
CA ALA A 95 -9.68 -3.81 -18.60
C ALA A 95 -8.75 -4.91 -18.07
N ILE A 96 -7.45 -4.78 -18.29
CA ILE A 96 -6.46 -5.82 -17.97
C ILE A 96 -5.58 -5.41 -16.81
N MET A 97 -5.21 -4.13 -16.71
CA MET A 97 -4.21 -3.68 -15.75
C MET A 97 -4.43 -2.23 -15.33
N ALA A 98 -3.73 -1.82 -14.30
CA ALA A 98 -3.58 -0.43 -13.91
C ALA A 98 -2.08 -0.14 -13.77
N VAL A 99 -1.67 1.04 -14.23
CA VAL A 99 -0.26 1.44 -14.19
C VAL A 99 -0.14 2.76 -13.44
N VAL A 100 0.73 2.79 -12.45
CA VAL A 100 1.07 3.99 -11.71
C VAL A 100 2.27 4.64 -12.38
N HIS A 101 2.11 5.91 -12.74
CA HIS A 101 3.16 6.70 -13.41
C HIS A 101 3.68 7.79 -12.47
N GLY A 102 4.99 8.01 -12.51
CA GLY A 102 5.60 9.15 -11.84
C GLY A 102 5.28 10.46 -12.54
N LYS A 103 5.72 11.57 -11.94
CA LYS A 103 5.52 12.92 -12.50
C LYS A 103 6.18 13.08 -13.87
N ASP A 104 7.24 12.33 -14.11
CA ASP A 104 7.97 12.33 -15.38
C ASP A 104 7.36 11.38 -16.41
N GLY A 105 6.26 10.72 -16.08
CA GLY A 105 5.60 9.76 -16.95
C GLY A 105 6.17 8.35 -16.89
N SER A 106 7.23 8.12 -16.12
CA SER A 106 7.81 6.78 -16.00
C SER A 106 6.87 5.82 -15.26
N GLU A 107 6.89 4.56 -15.64
CA GLU A 107 6.10 3.53 -14.96
C GLU A 107 6.76 3.16 -13.63
N LEU A 108 6.02 3.31 -12.54
CA LEU A 108 6.51 3.00 -11.20
C LEU A 108 6.03 1.64 -10.71
N CYS A 109 4.79 1.27 -11.01
CA CYS A 109 4.20 0.03 -10.51
C CYS A 109 3.05 -0.38 -11.41
N ARG A 110 2.89 -1.69 -11.58
CA ARG A 110 1.84 -2.25 -12.43
C ARG A 110 1.00 -3.22 -11.61
N PHE A 111 -0.31 -3.08 -11.73
CA PHE A 111 -1.29 -3.94 -11.09
C PHE A 111 -2.01 -4.73 -12.17
N GLN A 112 -2.21 -6.02 -11.95
CA GLN A 112 -2.96 -6.87 -12.86
C GLN A 112 -4.39 -7.03 -12.37
N ARG A 113 -5.36 -6.99 -13.27
CA ARG A 113 -6.75 -7.22 -12.88
C ARG A 113 -6.95 -8.72 -12.61
N SER A 114 -7.40 -9.03 -11.40
CA SER A 114 -7.67 -10.41 -10.99
C SER A 114 -9.02 -10.89 -11.52
N ALA A 115 -9.28 -12.20 -11.40
CA ALA A 115 -10.57 -12.79 -11.80
C ALA A 115 -11.74 -12.19 -11.00
N SER A 116 -11.48 -11.70 -9.79
CA SER A 116 -12.51 -11.04 -8.96
C SER A 116 -12.75 -9.59 -9.35
N GLY A 117 -11.99 -9.05 -10.30
CA GLY A 117 -12.13 -7.67 -10.76
C GLY A 117 -11.25 -6.66 -10.05
N LEU A 118 -10.46 -7.07 -9.06
CA LEU A 118 -9.54 -6.19 -8.35
C LEU A 118 -8.23 -6.03 -9.13
N TYR A 119 -7.64 -4.86 -9.06
CA TYR A 119 -6.31 -4.61 -9.59
C TYR A 119 -5.30 -4.87 -8.50
N VAL A 120 -4.44 -5.88 -8.68
CA VAL A 120 -3.58 -6.43 -7.64
C VAL A 120 -2.13 -6.45 -8.12
N ALA A 121 -1.21 -6.06 -7.26
CA ALA A 121 0.23 -6.18 -7.49
C ALA A 121 0.84 -7.12 -6.45
N LYS A 122 1.72 -7.99 -6.90
CA LYS A 122 2.49 -8.86 -6.02
C LYS A 122 3.86 -8.24 -5.87
N LEU A 123 4.07 -7.60 -4.73
CA LEU A 123 5.30 -6.92 -4.40
C LEU A 123 6.12 -7.76 -3.45
N LYS A 124 7.40 -7.44 -3.32
CA LYS A 124 8.25 -7.99 -2.28
C LYS A 124 8.31 -7.03 -1.12
N LEU A 125 7.99 -7.52 0.06
CA LEU A 125 8.21 -6.79 1.30
C LEU A 125 9.65 -7.05 1.74
N ARG A 126 10.45 -5.99 1.78
CA ARG A 126 11.81 -6.05 2.29
C ARG A 126 11.77 -5.93 3.80
N SER A 127 12.82 -6.42 4.47
CA SER A 127 12.92 -6.22 5.92
C SER A 127 13.09 -4.74 6.23
N PRO A 128 12.78 -4.29 7.46
CA PRO A 128 12.96 -2.89 7.84
C PRO A 128 14.38 -2.38 7.62
N ALA A 129 15.39 -3.25 7.73
CA ALA A 129 16.79 -2.93 7.51
C ALA A 129 17.26 -3.44 6.14
N GLY A 130 16.35 -3.65 5.17
CA GLY A 130 16.66 -4.35 3.93
C GLY A 130 17.19 -3.49 2.80
N PHE A 131 17.29 -2.17 2.97
CA PHE A 131 17.88 -1.31 1.95
C PHE A 131 19.39 -1.27 2.12
N PRO A 132 20.14 -1.19 1.00
CA PRO A 132 21.58 -1.08 1.10
C PRO A 132 21.99 0.08 2.00
N GLY A 133 22.93 -0.18 2.89
CA GLY A 133 23.45 0.82 3.82
C GLY A 133 22.64 0.96 5.12
N GLN A 134 21.63 0.16 5.33
CA GLN A 134 20.79 0.23 6.53
C GLN A 134 20.97 -0.94 7.48
N GLU A 135 21.64 -1.97 7.07
CA GLU A 135 21.93 -3.13 7.92
C GLU A 135 22.98 -2.82 8.98
#